data_240ea9ccbbdf590d67682198128c8696
#
_entry.id   240ea9ccbbdf590d67682198128c8696
#
_cell.length_a   1.000
_cell.length_b   1.000
_cell.length_c   1.000
_cell.angle_alpha   90.00
_cell.angle_beta   90.00
_cell.angle_gamma   90.00
#
_symmetry.space_group_name_H-M   'P 1'
#
loop_
_entity.id
_entity.type
_entity.pdbx_description
1 polymer ?
#
loop_
_entity_poly.entity_id
_entity_poly.type
_entity_poly.pdbx_seq_one_letter_code
_entity_poly.pdbx_strand_id
1 'polypeptide(L)'
;MDFELAFTDKEITPWGGMALMKRMLDHLGFAEALKAIQLPPKQSNRGYEPEQLVTQFMLSVWCGANRFEHAEVTRHDPVLRELFGFKTMANFKAIMRLFKRFTQQDNDRISGDLYRWLFGQLKLDGLTLDLDSTVMTRYGQQMGASRGYNPAKRGRASHHPLMAFISDTRMIANCWLRPGNAYTSNNVQAFLGSTIENLGGKRVALLRADSGFSDNDFLEHVEGKGLDYIIALKQNAPLQKALIDAQGWWMIDDGIDLVSFEYQAPSWSRPRRVIGIRQDTNKREEPKGKTLSLFSEHERWKHYRFSTLVTNSTLPTQEVWRSYRGRADCENRIKELKYDFGADSFCMREFWATEACMNMVMTAYNLMSLFRQAALRNTAGKVNPKQIQHTLNTLRYKLFAKAAYISKAGRKNYLNLVMDVRQRSWFEGVWDKTKTFDKPVTFSPIFAP
;
A
#
# COMPACT_ATOMS: atom_id res chain seq x y z
N MET A 1 26.61 22.76 30.76
CA MET A 1 25.26 23.27 31.11
C MET A 1 24.53 22.09 31.77
N ASP A 2 24.28 22.19 33.07
CA ASP A 2 23.64 21.14 33.80
C ASP A 2 22.13 21.40 33.83
N PHE A 3 21.33 20.34 33.72
CA PHE A 3 19.86 20.40 33.78
C PHE A 3 19.38 19.68 35.02
N GLU A 4 18.48 20.30 35.76
CA GLU A 4 17.75 19.64 36.84
C GLU A 4 16.46 18.99 36.27
N LEU A 5 16.14 17.78 36.71
CA LEU A 5 14.94 17.08 36.34
C LEU A 5 13.75 17.59 37.14
N ALA A 6 12.70 18.03 36.45
CA ALA A 6 11.44 18.42 37.03
C ALA A 6 10.26 17.77 36.27
N PHE A 7 9.13 17.60 36.93
CA PHE A 7 7.91 17.04 36.33
C PHE A 7 6.81 18.11 36.28
N THR A 8 5.95 18.03 35.30
CA THR A 8 4.78 18.90 35.14
C THR A 8 3.51 18.07 35.28
N ASP A 9 2.50 18.60 35.95
CA ASP A 9 1.16 17.97 36.04
C ASP A 9 0.28 18.28 34.82
N LYS A 10 0.79 19.04 33.86
CA LYS A 10 0.06 19.37 32.64
C LYS A 10 -0.04 18.16 31.71
N GLU A 11 -1.28 17.77 31.36
CA GLU A 11 -1.53 16.73 30.38
C GLU A 11 -1.07 17.17 29.00
N ILE A 12 0.02 16.59 28.51
CA ILE A 12 0.65 16.91 27.21
C ILE A 12 0.74 15.64 26.39
N THR A 13 0.36 15.73 25.11
CA THR A 13 0.60 14.68 24.11
C THR A 13 1.81 15.03 23.23
N PRO A 14 2.62 14.05 22.83
CA PRO A 14 3.57 14.24 21.75
C PRO A 14 2.92 14.19 20.34
N TRP A 15 1.62 13.85 20.25
CA TRP A 15 0.91 13.53 19.02
C TRP A 15 -0.22 14.53 18.68
N GLY A 16 -0.08 15.79 19.04
CA GLY A 16 -1.12 16.80 18.81
C GLY A 16 -1.56 16.94 17.35
N GLY A 17 -0.66 16.67 16.40
CA GLY A 17 -0.98 16.67 14.99
C GLY A 17 -1.95 15.57 14.54
N MET A 18 -2.23 14.53 15.38
CA MET A 18 -3.26 13.54 15.09
C MET A 18 -4.67 14.15 15.03
N ALA A 19 -4.85 15.34 15.55
CA ALA A 19 -6.08 16.11 15.35
C ALA A 19 -6.42 16.33 13.88
N LEU A 20 -5.42 16.43 13.00
CA LEU A 20 -5.62 16.51 11.54
C LEU A 20 -6.30 15.24 11.00
N MET A 21 -5.83 14.07 11.42
CA MET A 21 -6.44 12.79 11.03
C MET A 21 -7.86 12.68 11.60
N LYS A 22 -8.07 13.00 12.86
CA LYS A 22 -9.42 12.97 13.48
C LYS A 22 -10.41 13.84 12.71
N ARG A 23 -10.02 15.08 12.37
CA ARG A 23 -10.85 16.01 11.60
C ARG A 23 -11.21 15.46 10.22
N MET A 24 -10.24 14.84 9.54
CA MET A 24 -10.48 14.19 8.24
C MET A 24 -11.44 13.00 8.39
N LEU A 25 -11.24 12.13 9.38
CA LEU A 25 -12.11 10.99 9.63
C LEU A 25 -13.55 11.42 9.91
N ASP A 26 -13.74 12.49 10.70
CA ASP A 26 -15.06 13.07 10.97
C ASP A 26 -15.71 13.63 9.69
N HIS A 27 -14.91 14.34 8.86
CA HIS A 27 -15.42 14.87 7.59
C HIS A 27 -15.82 13.76 6.61
N LEU A 28 -15.12 12.62 6.63
CA LEU A 28 -15.44 11.44 5.82
C LEU A 28 -16.63 10.64 6.35
N GLY A 29 -17.05 10.81 7.59
CA GLY A 29 -18.05 9.95 8.24
C GLY A 29 -17.52 8.55 8.53
N PHE A 30 -16.24 8.41 8.92
CA PHE A 30 -15.61 7.10 9.12
C PHE A 30 -16.21 6.29 10.25
N ALA A 31 -16.62 6.94 11.34
CA ALA A 31 -17.24 6.28 12.49
C ALA A 31 -18.61 5.66 12.12
N GLU A 32 -19.40 6.38 11.34
CA GLU A 32 -20.69 5.93 10.78
C GLU A 32 -20.49 4.76 9.83
N ALA A 33 -19.46 4.84 8.97
CA ALA A 33 -19.11 3.76 8.06
C ALA A 33 -18.73 2.48 8.82
N LEU A 34 -17.88 2.57 9.85
CA LEU A 34 -17.52 1.40 10.67
C LEU A 34 -18.74 0.76 11.34
N LYS A 35 -19.70 1.56 11.84
CA LYS A 35 -20.95 1.04 12.40
C LYS A 35 -21.79 0.32 11.35
N ALA A 36 -21.90 0.87 10.14
CA ALA A 36 -22.67 0.27 9.05
C ALA A 36 -22.08 -1.07 8.58
N ILE A 37 -20.75 -1.22 8.62
CA ILE A 37 -20.03 -2.42 8.18
C ILE A 37 -20.26 -3.64 9.12
N GLN A 38 -20.73 -3.43 10.35
CA GLN A 38 -21.02 -4.48 11.31
C GLN A 38 -19.79 -5.37 11.62
N LEU A 39 -18.85 -4.81 12.36
CA LEU A 39 -17.69 -5.54 12.88
C LEU A 39 -18.13 -6.70 13.81
N PRO A 40 -17.28 -7.72 14.05
CA PRO A 40 -17.59 -8.78 15.00
C PRO A 40 -18.00 -8.22 16.36
N PRO A 41 -19.20 -8.58 16.89
CA PRO A 41 -19.82 -7.91 18.03
C PRO A 41 -19.02 -8.11 19.32
N LYS A 42 -19.14 -7.18 20.25
CA LYS A 42 -18.59 -7.35 21.60
C LYS A 42 -19.24 -8.52 22.33
N GLN A 43 -18.46 -9.24 23.12
CA GLN A 43 -18.93 -10.41 23.87
C GLN A 43 -19.53 -10.07 25.25
N SER A 44 -19.45 -8.82 25.67
CA SER A 44 -19.92 -8.37 26.97
C SER A 44 -20.43 -6.94 26.87
N ASN A 45 -21.49 -6.63 27.62
CA ASN A 45 -22.04 -5.26 27.71
C ASN A 45 -21.05 -4.25 28.29
N ARG A 46 -20.06 -4.71 29.07
CA ARG A 46 -18.98 -3.88 29.60
C ARG A 46 -17.77 -3.75 28.67
N GLY A 47 -17.80 -4.41 27.50
CA GLY A 47 -16.71 -4.38 26.50
C GLY A 47 -16.69 -3.05 25.74
N TYR A 48 -15.52 -2.76 25.15
CA TYR A 48 -15.35 -1.65 24.20
C TYR A 48 -16.13 -1.93 22.91
N GLU A 49 -16.65 -0.88 22.29
CA GLU A 49 -17.25 -0.99 20.96
C GLU A 49 -16.19 -1.37 19.93
N PRO A 50 -16.48 -2.30 19.00
CA PRO A 50 -15.53 -2.76 17.98
C PRO A 50 -14.97 -1.62 17.14
N GLU A 51 -15.78 -0.62 16.79
CA GLU A 51 -15.38 0.56 16.01
C GLU A 51 -14.35 1.40 16.76
N GLN A 52 -14.49 1.51 18.08
CA GLN A 52 -13.48 2.17 18.92
C GLN A 52 -12.17 1.41 18.89
N LEU A 53 -12.18 0.07 19.01
CA LEU A 53 -10.97 -0.76 18.99
C LEU A 53 -10.23 -0.65 17.67
N VAL A 54 -10.95 -0.67 16.54
CA VAL A 54 -10.38 -0.47 15.20
C VAL A 54 -9.77 0.92 15.07
N THR A 55 -10.49 1.97 15.45
CA THR A 55 -10.00 3.36 15.37
C THR A 55 -8.77 3.56 16.27
N GLN A 56 -8.79 3.01 17.49
CA GLN A 56 -7.66 3.07 18.40
C GLN A 56 -6.44 2.30 17.88
N PHE A 57 -6.64 1.14 17.26
CA PHE A 57 -5.58 0.40 16.61
C PHE A 57 -4.92 1.23 15.50
N MET A 58 -5.71 1.81 14.58
CA MET A 58 -5.20 2.67 13.50
C MET A 58 -4.48 3.90 14.04
N LEU A 59 -5.02 4.55 15.08
CA LEU A 59 -4.36 5.66 15.78
C LEU A 59 -2.96 5.25 16.26
N SER A 60 -2.86 4.09 16.91
CA SER A 60 -1.58 3.59 17.40
C SER A 60 -0.59 3.35 16.25
N VAL A 61 -1.05 2.78 15.12
CA VAL A 61 -0.24 2.59 13.90
C VAL A 61 0.26 3.93 13.36
N TRP A 62 -0.60 4.94 13.24
CA TRP A 62 -0.19 6.27 12.78
C TRP A 62 0.80 6.93 13.75
N CYS A 63 0.69 6.70 15.04
CA CYS A 63 1.65 7.16 16.04
C CYS A 63 2.95 6.33 16.10
N GLY A 64 3.10 5.29 15.28
CA GLY A 64 4.36 4.55 15.17
C GLY A 64 4.37 3.16 15.80
N ALA A 65 3.23 2.67 16.29
CA ALA A 65 3.15 1.29 16.74
C ALA A 65 3.41 0.32 15.58
N ASN A 66 4.25 -0.68 15.81
CA ASN A 66 4.50 -1.80 14.91
C ASN A 66 4.32 -3.16 15.62
N ARG A 67 3.86 -3.14 16.88
CA ARG A 67 3.46 -4.30 17.68
C ARG A 67 2.24 -3.93 18.51
N PHE A 68 1.48 -4.94 18.90
CA PHE A 68 0.26 -4.69 19.69
C PHE A 68 0.56 -4.01 21.02
N GLU A 69 1.65 -4.40 21.68
CA GLU A 69 2.08 -3.82 22.95
C GLU A 69 2.38 -2.32 22.89
N HIS A 70 2.78 -1.83 21.71
CA HIS A 70 3.05 -0.39 21.52
C HIS A 70 1.78 0.47 21.61
N ALA A 71 0.58 -0.14 21.50
CA ALA A 71 -0.68 0.57 21.71
C ALA A 71 -0.84 1.07 23.17
N GLU A 72 -0.08 0.51 24.13
CA GLU A 72 -0.10 1.01 25.51
C GLU A 72 0.47 2.44 25.62
N VAL A 73 1.40 2.84 24.73
CA VAL A 73 1.95 4.20 24.71
C VAL A 73 0.85 5.22 24.41
N THR A 74 0.02 4.96 23.39
CA THR A 74 -1.09 5.86 23.04
C THR A 74 -2.27 5.73 24.00
N ARG A 75 -2.45 4.58 24.63
CA ARG A 75 -3.53 4.31 25.60
C ARG A 75 -3.49 5.26 26.80
N HIS A 76 -2.31 5.56 27.28
CA HIS A 76 -2.10 6.41 28.47
C HIS A 76 -2.02 7.91 28.14
N ASP A 77 -2.28 8.30 26.89
CA ASP A 77 -2.31 9.69 26.45
C ASP A 77 -3.71 10.30 26.63
N PRO A 78 -3.89 11.19 27.62
CA PRO A 78 -5.21 11.77 27.93
C PRO A 78 -5.68 12.73 26.83
N VAL A 79 -4.75 13.40 26.15
CA VAL A 79 -5.07 14.35 25.07
C VAL A 79 -5.55 13.60 23.83
N LEU A 80 -4.88 12.51 23.43
CA LEU A 80 -5.37 11.66 22.35
C LEU A 80 -6.74 11.06 22.65
N ARG A 81 -6.95 10.63 23.88
CA ARG A 81 -8.26 10.11 24.34
C ARG A 81 -9.36 11.16 24.14
N GLU A 82 -9.12 12.41 24.57
CA GLU A 82 -10.09 13.50 24.42
C GLU A 82 -10.28 13.90 22.94
N LEU A 83 -9.20 14.01 22.18
CA LEU A 83 -9.25 14.33 20.74
C LEU A 83 -10.09 13.36 19.93
N PHE A 84 -9.98 12.06 20.24
CA PHE A 84 -10.74 11.02 19.53
C PHE A 84 -12.11 10.75 20.15
N GLY A 85 -12.46 11.43 21.24
CA GLY A 85 -13.75 11.30 21.90
C GLY A 85 -13.94 9.96 22.63
N PHE A 86 -12.84 9.29 23.02
CA PHE A 86 -12.92 8.04 23.76
C PHE A 86 -13.16 8.29 25.26
N LYS A 87 -14.15 7.63 25.83
CA LYS A 87 -14.36 7.66 27.28
C LYS A 87 -13.18 7.04 28.05
N THR A 88 -12.72 5.91 27.55
CA THR A 88 -11.54 5.18 28.01
C THR A 88 -10.87 4.52 26.83
N MET A 89 -9.56 4.30 26.91
CA MET A 89 -8.82 3.61 25.86
C MET A 89 -8.52 2.17 26.27
N ALA A 90 -8.74 1.25 25.34
CA ALA A 90 -8.54 -0.18 25.53
C ALA A 90 -7.06 -0.55 25.60
N ASN A 91 -6.73 -1.59 26.37
CA ASN A 91 -5.40 -2.18 26.31
C ASN A 91 -5.22 -3.02 25.02
N PHE A 92 -3.97 -3.28 24.65
CA PHE A 92 -3.66 -4.04 23.43
C PHE A 92 -4.31 -5.44 23.39
N LYS A 93 -4.49 -6.10 24.55
CA LYS A 93 -5.15 -7.42 24.64
C LYS A 93 -6.63 -7.35 24.21
N ALA A 94 -7.32 -6.23 24.45
CA ALA A 94 -8.69 -6.05 23.98
C ALA A 94 -8.75 -5.90 22.46
N ILE A 95 -7.79 -5.18 21.86
CA ILE A 95 -7.64 -5.06 20.42
C ILE A 95 -7.36 -6.45 19.79
N MET A 96 -6.42 -7.21 20.36
CA MET A 96 -6.15 -8.58 19.89
C MET A 96 -7.37 -9.50 20.00
N ARG A 97 -8.17 -9.39 21.08
CA ARG A 97 -9.41 -10.17 21.23
C ARG A 97 -10.46 -9.84 20.16
N LEU A 98 -10.53 -8.59 19.70
CA LEU A 98 -11.37 -8.24 18.56
C LEU A 98 -10.92 -9.01 17.31
N PHE A 99 -9.65 -8.94 16.93
CA PHE A 99 -9.15 -9.60 15.72
C PHE A 99 -9.29 -11.12 15.78
N LYS A 100 -9.16 -11.75 16.95
CA LYS A 100 -9.39 -13.20 17.13
C LYS A 100 -10.81 -13.67 16.80
N ARG A 101 -11.78 -12.77 16.74
CA ARG A 101 -13.18 -13.09 16.40
C ARG A 101 -13.46 -13.11 14.91
N PHE A 102 -12.54 -12.59 14.11
CA PHE A 102 -12.70 -12.59 12.66
C PHE A 102 -12.60 -14.00 12.08
N THR A 103 -13.59 -14.37 11.30
CA THR A 103 -13.59 -15.54 10.42
C THR A 103 -13.10 -15.14 9.03
N GLN A 104 -12.93 -16.12 8.14
CA GLN A 104 -12.69 -15.84 6.72
C GLN A 104 -13.78 -14.95 6.12
N GLN A 105 -15.04 -15.32 6.35
CA GLN A 105 -16.19 -14.57 5.83
C GLN A 105 -16.23 -13.12 6.35
N ASP A 106 -15.88 -12.93 7.63
CA ASP A 106 -15.76 -11.57 8.17
C ASP A 106 -14.67 -10.78 7.47
N ASN A 107 -13.50 -11.39 7.23
CA ASN A 107 -12.40 -10.71 6.51
C ASN A 107 -12.84 -10.30 5.10
N ASP A 108 -13.42 -11.22 4.33
CA ASP A 108 -13.87 -10.95 2.96
C ASP A 108 -14.92 -9.83 2.93
N ARG A 109 -15.94 -9.93 3.78
CA ARG A 109 -17.04 -8.96 3.85
C ARG A 109 -16.56 -7.59 4.33
N ILE A 110 -15.91 -7.55 5.51
CA ILE A 110 -15.53 -6.29 6.18
C ILE A 110 -14.48 -5.55 5.36
N SER A 111 -13.48 -6.25 4.83
CA SER A 111 -12.47 -5.62 3.97
C SER A 111 -13.08 -5.09 2.68
N GLY A 112 -13.95 -5.87 2.04
CA GLY A 112 -14.66 -5.45 0.84
C GLY A 112 -15.53 -4.20 1.09
N ASP A 113 -16.28 -4.18 2.21
CA ASP A 113 -17.11 -3.03 2.58
C ASP A 113 -16.27 -1.78 2.86
N LEU A 114 -15.13 -1.93 3.57
CA LEU A 114 -14.19 -0.83 3.83
C LEU A 114 -13.58 -0.28 2.54
N TYR A 115 -13.16 -1.15 1.61
CA TYR A 115 -12.63 -0.72 0.32
C TYR A 115 -13.70 -0.01 -0.51
N ARG A 116 -14.91 -0.57 -0.63
CA ARG A 116 -16.03 0.07 -1.36
C ARG A 116 -16.40 1.43 -0.77
N TRP A 117 -16.50 1.52 0.56
CA TRP A 117 -16.73 2.78 1.23
C TRP A 117 -15.63 3.81 0.91
N LEU A 118 -14.36 3.41 1.05
CA LEU A 118 -13.21 4.30 0.80
C LEU A 118 -13.19 4.76 -0.66
N PHE A 119 -13.31 3.81 -1.60
CA PHE A 119 -13.28 4.16 -3.02
C PHE A 119 -14.53 4.94 -3.46
N GLY A 120 -15.64 4.86 -2.74
CA GLY A 120 -16.79 5.75 -2.87
C GLY A 120 -16.46 7.22 -2.57
N GLN A 121 -15.45 7.49 -1.74
CA GLN A 121 -14.97 8.86 -1.47
C GLN A 121 -14.11 9.45 -2.60
N LEU A 122 -13.82 8.68 -3.66
CA LEU A 122 -12.88 9.06 -4.70
C LEU A 122 -13.54 9.13 -6.06
N LYS A 123 -13.17 10.16 -6.84
CA LYS A 123 -13.47 10.23 -8.26
C LYS A 123 -12.26 9.75 -9.06
N LEU A 124 -12.35 8.52 -9.52
CA LEU A 124 -11.32 7.81 -10.30
C LEU A 124 -11.98 7.11 -11.47
N ASP A 125 -11.34 7.15 -12.62
CA ASP A 125 -11.70 6.33 -13.79
C ASP A 125 -10.43 6.01 -14.60
N GLY A 126 -10.45 4.87 -15.28
CA GLY A 126 -9.33 4.44 -16.11
C GLY A 126 -8.04 4.20 -15.33
N LEU A 127 -8.15 3.62 -14.12
CA LEU A 127 -7.03 3.44 -13.22
C LEU A 127 -6.05 2.35 -13.66
N THR A 128 -4.78 2.49 -13.24
CA THR A 128 -3.75 1.47 -13.38
C THR A 128 -3.65 0.63 -12.09
N LEU A 129 -3.78 -0.68 -12.24
CA LEU A 129 -3.71 -1.65 -11.14
C LEU A 129 -2.38 -2.41 -11.18
N ASP A 130 -1.59 -2.32 -10.13
CA ASP A 130 -0.35 -3.08 -9.95
C ASP A 130 -0.57 -4.28 -9.05
N LEU A 131 -0.35 -5.49 -9.58
CA LEU A 131 -0.33 -6.71 -8.77
C LEU A 131 1.09 -7.00 -8.30
N ASP A 132 1.21 -7.34 -7.04
CA ASP A 132 2.46 -7.74 -6.42
C ASP A 132 2.25 -8.72 -5.28
N SER A 133 3.30 -9.38 -4.87
CA SER A 133 3.31 -10.23 -3.68
C SER A 133 4.55 -9.93 -2.86
N THR A 134 4.47 -10.14 -1.56
CA THR A 134 5.62 -9.90 -0.70
C THR A 134 5.78 -11.01 0.32
N VAL A 135 7.00 -11.20 0.79
CA VAL A 135 7.31 -12.17 1.84
C VAL A 135 7.31 -11.48 3.19
N MET A 136 6.55 -12.03 4.14
CA MET A 136 6.52 -11.60 5.53
C MET A 136 7.07 -12.74 6.41
N THR A 137 8.35 -12.66 6.77
CA THR A 137 9.03 -13.68 7.59
C THR A 137 8.37 -13.80 8.96
N ARG A 138 8.19 -15.04 9.44
CA ARG A 138 7.62 -15.36 10.74
C ARG A 138 8.63 -16.08 11.61
N TYR A 139 8.64 -15.77 12.90
CA TYR A 139 9.58 -16.33 13.87
C TYR A 139 8.90 -17.21 14.93
N GLY A 140 7.57 -17.22 14.96
CA GLY A 140 6.76 -18.02 15.87
C GLY A 140 5.95 -19.09 15.14
N GLN A 141 4.98 -19.66 15.85
CA GLN A 141 4.08 -20.71 15.35
C GLN A 141 2.76 -20.09 14.84
N GLN A 142 2.84 -19.15 13.91
CA GLN A 142 1.66 -18.57 13.28
C GLN A 142 1.06 -19.56 12.29
N MET A 143 -0.27 -19.73 12.33
CA MET A 143 -1.00 -20.57 11.38
C MET A 143 -0.78 -20.06 9.94
N GLY A 144 -0.53 -20.99 9.00
CA GLY A 144 -0.22 -20.67 7.62
C GLY A 144 1.22 -20.21 7.37
N ALA A 145 2.03 -19.97 8.41
CA ALA A 145 3.44 -19.72 8.23
C ALA A 145 4.13 -21.00 7.76
N SER A 146 4.60 -21.02 6.53
CA SER A 146 5.23 -22.18 5.88
C SER A 146 6.58 -21.81 5.28
N ARG A 147 7.45 -22.80 5.12
CA ARG A 147 8.69 -22.64 4.36
C ARG A 147 8.37 -22.58 2.87
N GLY A 148 8.85 -21.54 2.20
CA GLY A 148 8.68 -21.32 0.78
C GLY A 148 9.75 -20.37 0.27
N TYR A 149 9.47 -19.67 -0.84
CA TYR A 149 10.35 -18.64 -1.38
C TYR A 149 10.51 -17.49 -0.38
N ASN A 150 11.70 -17.37 0.20
CA ASN A 150 12.06 -16.29 1.12
C ASN A 150 13.50 -15.84 0.83
N PRO A 151 13.72 -14.89 -0.08
CA PRO A 151 15.05 -14.48 -0.50
C PRO A 151 15.84 -13.76 0.60
N ALA A 152 15.16 -13.08 1.53
CA ALA A 152 15.80 -12.36 2.63
C ALA A 152 16.22 -13.27 3.78
N LYS A 153 15.46 -14.35 4.05
CA LYS A 153 15.68 -15.27 5.17
C LYS A 153 15.43 -16.72 4.71
N ARG A 154 16.38 -17.28 3.93
CA ARG A 154 16.26 -18.63 3.37
C ARG A 154 15.94 -19.67 4.46
N GLY A 155 14.99 -20.56 4.17
CA GLY A 155 14.57 -21.64 5.07
C GLY A 155 13.68 -21.20 6.23
N ARG A 156 13.41 -19.92 6.42
CA ARG A 156 12.47 -19.45 7.46
C ARG A 156 11.02 -19.52 6.95
N ALA A 157 10.13 -19.87 7.88
CA ALA A 157 8.69 -19.80 7.64
C ALA A 157 8.25 -18.36 7.39
N SER A 158 7.27 -18.18 6.52
CA SER A 158 6.74 -16.88 6.14
C SER A 158 5.26 -16.96 5.79
N HIS A 159 4.61 -15.81 5.71
CA HIS A 159 3.40 -15.60 4.89
C HIS A 159 3.80 -14.93 3.59
N HIS A 160 2.99 -15.15 2.55
CA HIS A 160 3.22 -14.58 1.22
C HIS A 160 1.97 -13.87 0.69
N PRO A 161 1.58 -12.71 1.30
CA PRO A 161 0.37 -11.99 0.91
C PRO A 161 0.42 -11.52 -0.54
N LEU A 162 -0.75 -11.54 -1.17
CA LEU A 162 -1.01 -11.00 -2.49
C LEU A 162 -1.63 -9.61 -2.34
N MET A 163 -1.17 -8.64 -3.10
CA MET A 163 -1.55 -7.24 -2.99
C MET A 163 -1.88 -6.64 -4.35
N ALA A 164 -2.87 -5.77 -4.40
CA ALA A 164 -3.22 -4.96 -5.55
C ALA A 164 -3.14 -3.48 -5.17
N PHE A 165 -2.37 -2.70 -5.93
CA PHE A 165 -2.20 -1.27 -5.71
C PHE A 165 -2.80 -0.47 -6.85
N ILE A 166 -3.47 0.63 -6.54
CA ILE A 166 -3.85 1.64 -7.53
C ILE A 166 -2.66 2.59 -7.68
N SER A 167 -1.98 2.53 -8.81
CA SER A 167 -0.78 3.31 -9.09
C SER A 167 -1.02 4.81 -8.92
N ASP A 168 -2.13 5.30 -9.46
CA ASP A 168 -2.47 6.73 -9.51
C ASP A 168 -2.69 7.36 -8.13
N THR A 169 -3.17 6.57 -7.17
CA THR A 169 -3.51 7.06 -5.82
C THR A 169 -2.57 6.57 -4.74
N ARG A 170 -1.73 5.60 -5.06
CA ARG A 170 -0.89 4.87 -4.09
C ARG A 170 -1.71 4.15 -3.02
N MET A 171 -2.95 3.78 -3.32
CA MET A 171 -3.82 3.03 -2.41
C MET A 171 -3.79 1.55 -2.72
N ILE A 172 -4.11 0.76 -1.71
CA ILE A 172 -4.30 -0.67 -1.84
C ILE A 172 -5.76 -0.92 -2.21
N ALA A 173 -5.98 -1.65 -3.30
CA ALA A 173 -7.30 -2.06 -3.76
C ALA A 173 -7.74 -3.40 -3.16
N ASN A 174 -6.78 -4.26 -2.79
CA ASN A 174 -7.04 -5.54 -2.14
C ASN A 174 -5.76 -6.12 -1.52
N CYS A 175 -5.93 -6.93 -0.49
CA CYS A 175 -4.83 -7.66 0.14
C CYS A 175 -5.34 -8.98 0.73
N TRP A 176 -4.77 -10.12 0.31
CA TRP A 176 -5.06 -11.44 0.86
C TRP A 176 -3.83 -12.02 1.52
N LEU A 177 -3.97 -12.45 2.77
CA LEU A 177 -2.93 -13.22 3.44
C LEU A 177 -2.89 -14.63 2.82
N ARG A 178 -1.68 -15.14 2.56
CA ARG A 178 -1.49 -16.48 2.02
C ARG A 178 -0.39 -17.23 2.79
N PRO A 179 -0.43 -18.57 2.80
CA PRO A 179 0.66 -19.38 3.32
C PRO A 179 1.99 -19.07 2.63
N GLY A 180 3.09 -19.28 3.34
CA GLY A 180 4.42 -18.95 2.84
C GLY A 180 4.90 -19.81 1.66
N ASN A 181 4.27 -20.95 1.42
CA ASN A 181 4.51 -21.84 0.29
C ASN A 181 3.58 -21.60 -0.91
N ALA A 182 2.73 -20.57 -0.84
CA ALA A 182 1.88 -20.21 -1.97
C ALA A 182 2.71 -19.64 -3.12
N TYR A 183 2.50 -20.13 -4.34
CA TYR A 183 3.04 -19.51 -5.55
C TYR A 183 2.28 -18.22 -5.87
N THR A 184 2.94 -17.30 -6.59
CA THR A 184 2.36 -16.00 -6.91
C THR A 184 1.06 -16.12 -7.71
N SER A 185 0.97 -17.04 -8.66
CA SER A 185 -0.22 -17.29 -9.49
C SER A 185 -1.38 -17.99 -8.76
N ASN A 186 -1.15 -18.57 -7.58
CA ASN A 186 -2.23 -19.26 -6.86
C ASN A 186 -3.35 -18.28 -6.48
N ASN A 187 -4.59 -18.62 -6.88
CA ASN A 187 -5.81 -17.85 -6.62
C ASN A 187 -5.82 -16.41 -7.20
N VAL A 188 -4.90 -16.08 -8.12
CA VAL A 188 -4.78 -14.72 -8.66
C VAL A 188 -6.03 -14.28 -9.44
N GLN A 189 -6.72 -15.19 -10.13
CA GLN A 189 -7.95 -14.90 -10.86
C GLN A 189 -9.09 -14.49 -9.89
N ALA A 190 -9.28 -15.25 -8.81
CA ALA A 190 -10.27 -14.93 -7.78
C ALA A 190 -9.90 -13.62 -7.05
N PHE A 191 -8.61 -13.42 -6.78
CA PHE A 191 -8.11 -12.18 -6.19
C PHE A 191 -8.37 -10.96 -7.07
N LEU A 192 -8.14 -11.08 -8.39
CA LEU A 192 -8.44 -10.00 -9.35
C LEU A 192 -9.95 -9.72 -9.40
N GLY A 193 -10.80 -10.77 -9.38
CA GLY A 193 -12.26 -10.63 -9.31
C GLY A 193 -12.69 -9.83 -8.09
N SER A 194 -12.25 -10.26 -6.90
CA SER A 194 -12.51 -9.58 -5.63
C SER A 194 -11.95 -8.14 -5.63
N THR A 195 -10.80 -7.91 -6.25
CA THR A 195 -10.21 -6.57 -6.37
C THR A 195 -11.10 -5.63 -7.19
N ILE A 196 -11.62 -6.10 -8.33
CA ILE A 196 -12.53 -5.32 -9.18
C ILE A 196 -13.84 -5.02 -8.43
N GLU A 197 -14.38 -5.96 -7.68
CA GLU A 197 -15.56 -5.75 -6.83
C GLU A 197 -15.32 -4.68 -5.76
N ASN A 198 -14.16 -4.70 -5.10
CA ASN A 198 -13.76 -3.71 -4.10
C ASN A 198 -13.68 -2.29 -4.67
N LEU A 199 -13.37 -2.14 -5.96
CA LEU A 199 -13.31 -0.85 -6.63
C LEU A 199 -14.68 -0.20 -6.87
N GLY A 200 -15.78 -0.92 -6.62
CA GLY A 200 -17.14 -0.35 -6.65
C GLY A 200 -17.53 0.24 -8.01
N GLY A 201 -17.24 -0.48 -9.10
CA GLY A 201 -17.60 -0.08 -10.47
C GLY A 201 -16.61 0.87 -11.15
N LYS A 202 -15.48 1.21 -10.53
CA LYS A 202 -14.42 2.00 -11.17
C LYS A 202 -13.70 1.15 -12.22
N ARG A 203 -13.48 1.73 -13.41
CA ARG A 203 -12.86 1.02 -14.53
C ARG A 203 -11.35 0.90 -14.34
N VAL A 204 -10.85 -0.33 -14.44
CA VAL A 204 -9.41 -0.61 -14.59
C VAL A 204 -9.07 -0.49 -16.07
N ALA A 205 -8.15 0.41 -16.43
CA ALA A 205 -7.68 0.59 -17.80
C ALA A 205 -6.43 -0.24 -18.08
N LEU A 206 -5.57 -0.44 -17.09
CA LEU A 206 -4.32 -1.15 -17.25
C LEU A 206 -4.00 -1.99 -16.01
N LEU A 207 -3.59 -3.24 -16.23
CA LEU A 207 -3.04 -4.12 -15.20
C LEU A 207 -1.54 -4.29 -15.43
N ARG A 208 -0.72 -4.12 -14.38
CA ARG A 208 0.72 -4.39 -14.43
C ARG A 208 1.09 -5.42 -13.37
N ALA A 209 1.98 -6.33 -13.71
CA ALA A 209 2.44 -7.36 -12.78
C ALA A 209 3.88 -7.81 -13.08
N ASP A 210 4.51 -8.47 -12.10
CA ASP A 210 5.82 -9.08 -12.29
C ASP A 210 5.73 -10.42 -13.04
N SER A 211 6.88 -11.04 -13.25
CA SER A 211 6.97 -12.30 -13.98
C SER A 211 6.36 -13.50 -13.24
N GLY A 212 5.98 -13.36 -12.00
CA GLY A 212 5.26 -14.38 -11.24
C GLY A 212 3.81 -14.55 -11.69
N PHE A 213 3.28 -13.60 -12.48
CA PHE A 213 1.90 -13.58 -12.99
C PHE A 213 1.81 -13.89 -14.49
N SER A 214 2.88 -14.37 -15.13
CA SER A 214 2.96 -14.54 -16.59
C SER A 214 2.49 -15.90 -17.08
N ASP A 215 1.69 -16.65 -16.33
CA ASP A 215 1.12 -17.92 -16.79
C ASP A 215 -0.03 -17.70 -17.78
N ASN A 216 -0.25 -18.69 -18.67
CA ASN A 216 -1.23 -18.61 -19.74
C ASN A 216 -2.65 -18.38 -19.23
N ASP A 217 -3.04 -19.12 -18.20
CA ASP A 217 -4.42 -19.10 -17.69
C ASP A 217 -4.77 -17.71 -17.12
N PHE A 218 -3.80 -17.06 -16.49
CA PHE A 218 -4.01 -15.71 -15.99
C PHE A 218 -4.06 -14.68 -17.13
N LEU A 219 -3.18 -14.81 -18.14
CA LEU A 219 -3.21 -13.94 -19.32
C LEU A 219 -4.56 -14.04 -20.05
N GLU A 220 -5.04 -15.26 -20.30
CA GLU A 220 -6.37 -15.49 -20.91
C GLU A 220 -7.52 -14.94 -20.06
N HIS A 221 -7.43 -15.10 -18.74
CA HIS A 221 -8.43 -14.56 -17.83
C HIS A 221 -8.52 -13.03 -17.89
N VAL A 222 -7.36 -12.33 -17.93
CA VAL A 222 -7.30 -10.87 -18.04
C VAL A 222 -7.83 -10.41 -19.39
N GLU A 223 -7.43 -11.10 -20.46
CA GLU A 223 -7.90 -10.87 -21.83
C GLU A 223 -9.42 -11.09 -21.96
N GLY A 224 -9.95 -12.15 -21.35
CA GLY A 224 -11.38 -12.44 -21.31
C GLY A 224 -12.20 -11.38 -20.56
N LYS A 225 -11.59 -10.63 -19.66
CA LYS A 225 -12.21 -9.47 -18.98
C LYS A 225 -12.09 -8.16 -19.78
N GLY A 226 -11.43 -8.17 -20.94
CA GLY A 226 -11.20 -6.96 -21.74
C GLY A 226 -10.28 -5.96 -21.07
N LEU A 227 -9.37 -6.40 -20.21
CA LEU A 227 -8.39 -5.54 -19.54
C LEU A 227 -7.09 -5.50 -20.34
N ASP A 228 -6.55 -4.30 -20.51
CA ASP A 228 -5.16 -4.15 -20.99
C ASP A 228 -4.19 -4.57 -19.88
N TYR A 229 -3.08 -5.18 -20.29
CA TYR A 229 -2.04 -5.57 -19.33
C TYR A 229 -0.62 -5.35 -19.86
N ILE A 230 0.32 -5.19 -18.93
CA ILE A 230 1.77 -5.23 -19.15
C ILE A 230 2.39 -6.08 -18.05
N ILE A 231 2.88 -7.26 -18.38
CA ILE A 231 3.42 -8.24 -17.44
C ILE A 231 4.85 -8.61 -17.84
N ALA A 232 5.77 -8.63 -16.88
CA ALA A 232 7.12 -9.12 -17.15
C ALA A 232 7.11 -10.63 -17.43
N LEU A 233 8.02 -11.09 -18.30
CA LEU A 233 8.20 -12.50 -18.57
C LEU A 233 9.46 -13.04 -17.89
N LYS A 234 9.37 -14.27 -17.40
CA LYS A 234 10.56 -15.03 -16.99
C LYS A 234 11.36 -15.41 -18.23
N GLN A 235 12.64 -15.16 -18.18
CA GLN A 235 13.55 -15.58 -19.21
C GLN A 235 13.69 -17.11 -19.23
N ASN A 236 13.53 -17.71 -20.41
CA ASN A 236 13.78 -19.12 -20.68
C ASN A 236 14.46 -19.28 -22.05
N ALA A 237 15.00 -20.45 -22.35
CA ALA A 237 15.76 -20.67 -23.56
C ALA A 237 14.99 -20.34 -24.88
N PRO A 238 13.70 -20.71 -25.05
CA PRO A 238 12.92 -20.32 -26.22
C PRO A 238 12.77 -18.80 -26.37
N LEU A 239 12.49 -18.08 -25.28
CA LEU A 239 12.34 -16.63 -25.30
C LEU A 239 13.67 -15.92 -25.55
N GLN A 240 14.76 -16.46 -25.02
CA GLN A 240 16.11 -15.96 -25.28
C GLN A 240 16.48 -16.09 -26.76
N LYS A 241 16.16 -17.24 -27.38
CA LYS A 241 16.35 -17.44 -28.81
C LYS A 241 15.54 -16.42 -29.62
N ALA A 242 14.27 -16.25 -29.28
CA ALA A 242 13.42 -15.27 -29.97
C ALA A 242 13.96 -13.83 -29.84
N LEU A 243 14.55 -13.46 -28.69
CA LEU A 243 15.19 -12.15 -28.47
C LEU A 243 16.47 -11.97 -29.34
N ILE A 244 17.26 -13.05 -29.52
CA ILE A 244 18.46 -13.02 -30.36
C ILE A 244 18.07 -12.84 -31.83
N ASP A 245 17.03 -13.55 -32.27
CA ASP A 245 16.54 -13.56 -33.65
C ASP A 245 15.74 -12.28 -33.98
N ALA A 246 15.28 -11.52 -32.99
CA ALA A 246 14.47 -10.33 -33.17
C ALA A 246 15.22 -9.23 -33.90
N GLN A 247 14.57 -8.68 -34.92
CA GLN A 247 15.08 -7.59 -35.75
C GLN A 247 14.40 -6.27 -35.39
N GLY A 248 15.02 -5.15 -35.77
CA GLY A 248 14.40 -3.83 -35.56
C GLY A 248 14.58 -3.25 -34.17
N TRP A 249 15.68 -3.55 -33.51
CA TRP A 249 16.05 -2.86 -32.26
C TRP A 249 16.32 -1.38 -32.52
N TRP A 250 15.69 -0.52 -31.74
CA TRP A 250 15.94 0.93 -31.81
C TRP A 250 16.23 1.52 -30.44
N MET A 251 17.13 2.47 -30.41
CA MET A 251 17.52 3.20 -29.20
C MET A 251 16.43 4.20 -28.81
N ILE A 252 16.04 4.18 -27.55
CA ILE A 252 15.04 5.10 -26.96
C ILE A 252 15.64 6.03 -25.92
N ASP A 253 16.78 5.64 -25.36
CA ASP A 253 17.55 6.40 -24.38
C ASP A 253 18.99 5.90 -24.44
N ASP A 254 19.94 6.66 -23.88
CA ASP A 254 21.34 6.23 -23.86
C ASP A 254 21.48 4.89 -23.14
N GLY A 255 21.99 3.90 -23.88
CA GLY A 255 22.17 2.52 -23.43
C GLY A 255 20.87 1.74 -23.19
N ILE A 256 19.73 2.15 -23.77
CA ILE A 256 18.48 1.38 -23.77
C ILE A 256 17.92 1.28 -25.18
N ASP A 257 17.77 0.05 -25.62
CA ASP A 257 17.09 -0.27 -26.88
C ASP A 257 15.85 -1.11 -26.63
N LEU A 258 14.86 -0.93 -27.49
CA LEU A 258 13.62 -1.71 -27.49
C LEU A 258 13.46 -2.46 -28.81
N VAL A 259 12.70 -3.55 -28.73
CA VAL A 259 12.16 -4.27 -29.89
C VAL A 259 10.76 -4.75 -29.58
N SER A 260 9.89 -4.80 -30.58
CA SER A 260 8.53 -5.37 -30.46
C SER A 260 8.38 -6.50 -31.48
N PHE A 261 7.93 -7.67 -31.02
CA PHE A 261 7.72 -8.84 -31.85
C PHE A 261 6.58 -9.70 -31.35
N GLU A 262 6.03 -10.56 -32.19
CA GLU A 262 5.09 -11.58 -31.76
C GLU A 262 5.85 -12.83 -31.29
N TYR A 263 5.42 -13.38 -30.17
CA TYR A 263 6.00 -14.57 -29.59
C TYR A 263 4.90 -15.48 -29.03
N GLN A 264 5.06 -16.77 -29.24
CA GLN A 264 4.21 -17.80 -28.64
C GLN A 264 5.08 -18.72 -27.79
N ALA A 265 4.89 -18.65 -26.46
CA ALA A 265 5.51 -19.63 -25.58
C ALA A 265 4.89 -21.02 -25.80
N PRO A 266 5.62 -22.12 -25.57
CA PRO A 266 5.08 -23.48 -25.72
C PRO A 266 3.78 -23.75 -24.91
N SER A 267 3.64 -23.06 -23.79
CA SER A 267 2.45 -23.16 -22.91
C SER A 267 1.32 -22.20 -23.28
N TRP A 268 1.47 -21.35 -24.31
CA TRP A 268 0.47 -20.38 -24.70
C TRP A 268 -0.41 -20.89 -25.81
N SER A 269 -1.71 -20.66 -25.72
CA SER A 269 -2.71 -21.02 -26.73
C SER A 269 -2.58 -20.22 -28.02
N ARG A 270 -1.99 -19.02 -27.97
CA ARG A 270 -1.85 -18.07 -29.08
C ARG A 270 -0.61 -17.20 -28.96
N PRO A 271 -0.11 -16.63 -30.05
CA PRO A 271 0.95 -15.64 -30.00
C PRO A 271 0.47 -14.36 -29.31
N ARG A 272 1.39 -13.68 -28.64
CA ARG A 272 1.16 -12.39 -27.97
C ARG A 272 2.31 -11.41 -28.30
N ARG A 273 1.99 -10.15 -28.26
CA ARG A 273 2.99 -9.08 -28.42
C ARG A 273 3.94 -9.10 -27.25
N VAL A 274 5.24 -9.20 -27.55
CA VAL A 274 6.33 -9.15 -26.59
C VAL A 274 7.23 -7.96 -26.91
N ILE A 275 7.63 -7.24 -25.85
CA ILE A 275 8.59 -6.15 -25.94
C ILE A 275 9.88 -6.62 -25.28
N GLY A 276 10.94 -6.68 -26.08
CA GLY A 276 12.30 -6.89 -25.62
C GLY A 276 12.94 -5.55 -25.25
N ILE A 277 13.60 -5.52 -24.12
CA ILE A 277 14.41 -4.40 -23.63
C ILE A 277 15.84 -4.91 -23.48
N ARG A 278 16.80 -4.24 -24.08
CA ARG A 278 18.23 -4.46 -23.80
C ARG A 278 18.85 -3.21 -23.24
N GLN A 279 19.60 -3.37 -22.17
CA GLN A 279 20.32 -2.31 -21.47
C GLN A 279 21.81 -2.57 -21.58
N ASP A 280 22.56 -1.59 -22.07
CA ASP A 280 24.02 -1.63 -22.11
C ASP A 280 24.59 -1.45 -20.70
N THR A 281 25.25 -2.47 -20.17
CA THR A 281 25.82 -2.47 -18.81
C THR A 281 27.07 -1.60 -18.69
N ASN A 282 27.73 -1.24 -19.83
CA ASN A 282 28.85 -0.32 -19.81
C ASN A 282 28.41 1.15 -19.69
N LYS A 283 27.20 1.46 -20.14
CA LYS A 283 26.66 2.83 -20.09
C LYS A 283 25.79 3.09 -18.85
N ARG A 284 25.24 2.05 -18.24
CA ARG A 284 24.35 2.16 -17.09
C ARG A 284 24.74 1.18 -16.00
N GLU A 285 24.90 1.70 -14.78
CA GLU A 285 25.19 0.87 -13.62
C GLU A 285 24.14 -0.24 -13.43
N GLU A 286 24.61 -1.44 -13.11
CA GLU A 286 23.74 -2.55 -12.75
C GLU A 286 23.00 -2.24 -11.42
N PRO A 287 21.70 -2.47 -11.35
CA PRO A 287 21.01 -2.43 -10.07
C PRO A 287 21.61 -3.50 -9.14
N LYS A 288 21.89 -3.14 -7.91
CA LYS A 288 22.44 -4.06 -6.89
C LYS A 288 21.52 -5.28 -6.73
N GLY A 289 21.91 -6.40 -7.28
CA GLY A 289 21.19 -7.69 -7.21
C GLY A 289 21.87 -8.74 -8.08
N LYS A 290 21.57 -10.03 -7.84
CA LYS A 290 22.10 -11.12 -8.67
C LYS A 290 21.49 -11.07 -10.06
N THR A 291 22.15 -10.43 -10.98
CA THR A 291 21.86 -10.52 -12.42
C THR A 291 22.86 -11.49 -13.02
N LEU A 292 22.36 -12.67 -13.43
CA LEU A 292 23.13 -13.54 -14.31
C LEU A 292 23.12 -12.89 -15.70
N SER A 293 24.30 -12.74 -16.30
CA SER A 293 24.39 -12.41 -17.73
C SER A 293 23.76 -13.59 -18.51
N LEU A 294 22.65 -13.32 -19.19
CA LEU A 294 21.87 -14.35 -19.88
C LEU A 294 22.61 -14.93 -21.10
N PHE A 295 23.62 -14.22 -21.60
CA PHE A 295 24.34 -14.54 -22.86
C PHE A 295 25.85 -14.39 -22.69
N SER A 296 26.38 -14.85 -21.56
CA SER A 296 27.83 -14.79 -21.27
C SER A 296 28.68 -15.50 -22.30
N GLU A 297 28.11 -16.45 -23.06
CA GLU A 297 28.79 -17.23 -24.10
C GLU A 297 28.80 -16.52 -25.46
N HIS A 298 27.95 -15.51 -25.67
CA HIS A 298 27.89 -14.75 -26.92
C HIS A 298 28.59 -13.40 -26.78
N GLU A 299 29.79 -13.25 -27.37
CA GLU A 299 30.58 -12.02 -27.32
C GLU A 299 29.79 -10.74 -27.68
N ARG A 300 28.87 -10.83 -28.66
CA ARG A 300 28.05 -9.72 -29.11
C ARG A 300 27.03 -9.23 -28.06
N TRP A 301 26.64 -10.09 -27.08
CA TRP A 301 25.55 -9.80 -26.13
C TRP A 301 26.02 -9.75 -24.69
N LYS A 302 27.27 -10.02 -24.38
CA LYS A 302 27.82 -10.08 -23.03
C LYS A 302 27.70 -8.77 -22.25
N HIS A 303 27.60 -7.64 -22.96
CA HIS A 303 27.46 -6.30 -22.36
C HIS A 303 26.02 -5.83 -22.28
N TYR A 304 25.04 -6.68 -22.59
CA TYR A 304 23.64 -6.33 -22.51
C TYR A 304 22.90 -7.13 -21.44
N ARG A 305 22.09 -6.42 -20.69
CA ARG A 305 21.06 -7.01 -19.83
C ARG A 305 19.73 -7.00 -20.58
N PHE A 306 19.03 -8.14 -20.59
CA PHE A 306 17.75 -8.28 -21.24
C PHE A 306 16.60 -8.38 -20.24
N SER A 307 15.47 -7.76 -20.55
CA SER A 307 14.19 -7.98 -19.92
C SER A 307 13.08 -8.00 -20.96
N THR A 308 11.98 -8.63 -20.64
CA THR A 308 10.86 -8.80 -21.57
C THR A 308 9.53 -8.54 -20.90
N LEU A 309 8.63 -7.93 -21.66
CA LEU A 309 7.26 -7.66 -21.26
C LEU A 309 6.31 -8.30 -22.27
N VAL A 310 5.23 -8.91 -21.78
CA VAL A 310 4.09 -9.32 -22.62
C VAL A 310 2.93 -8.36 -22.41
N THR A 311 2.22 -8.06 -23.50
CA THR A 311 1.10 -7.11 -23.45
C THR A 311 0.07 -7.41 -24.56
N ASN A 312 -1.19 -7.10 -24.29
CA ASN A 312 -2.25 -7.01 -25.31
C ASN A 312 -2.54 -5.55 -25.72
N SER A 313 -1.88 -4.58 -25.07
CA SER A 313 -2.08 -3.16 -25.35
C SER A 313 -1.57 -2.77 -26.74
N THR A 314 -2.31 -1.89 -27.40
CA THR A 314 -1.93 -1.29 -28.69
C THR A 314 -1.04 -0.06 -28.56
N LEU A 315 -0.70 0.36 -27.36
CA LEU A 315 0.18 1.51 -27.10
C LEU A 315 1.52 1.35 -27.85
N PRO A 316 2.15 2.48 -28.26
CA PRO A 316 3.52 2.45 -28.79
C PRO A 316 4.47 1.74 -27.82
N THR A 317 5.45 1.02 -28.36
CA THR A 317 6.38 0.20 -27.56
C THR A 317 7.08 0.98 -26.45
N GLN A 318 7.46 2.23 -26.73
CA GLN A 318 8.09 3.11 -25.76
C GLN A 318 7.15 3.47 -24.60
N GLU A 319 5.86 3.66 -24.88
CA GLU A 319 4.87 3.96 -23.85
C GLU A 319 4.56 2.74 -22.97
N VAL A 320 4.53 1.54 -23.55
CA VAL A 320 4.44 0.29 -22.77
C VAL A 320 5.62 0.17 -21.81
N TRP A 321 6.84 0.40 -22.28
CA TRP A 321 8.04 0.37 -21.44
C TRP A 321 8.01 1.44 -20.35
N ARG A 322 7.66 2.70 -20.67
CA ARG A 322 7.55 3.79 -19.71
C ARG A 322 6.49 3.49 -18.66
N SER A 323 5.32 3.02 -19.09
CA SER A 323 4.24 2.63 -18.21
C SER A 323 4.67 1.53 -17.23
N TYR A 324 5.36 0.49 -17.74
CA TYR A 324 5.85 -0.59 -16.87
C TYR A 324 6.87 -0.11 -15.83
N ARG A 325 7.74 0.84 -16.17
CA ARG A 325 8.70 1.41 -15.21
C ARG A 325 8.02 2.06 -14.01
N GLY A 326 6.85 2.64 -14.18
CA GLY A 326 6.04 3.20 -13.10
C GLY A 326 5.68 2.17 -12.00
N ARG A 327 5.70 0.87 -12.32
CA ARG A 327 5.47 -0.21 -11.35
C ARG A 327 6.53 -0.26 -10.23
N ALA A 328 7.74 0.25 -10.46
CA ALA A 328 8.78 0.30 -9.42
C ALA A 328 8.34 1.05 -8.15
N ASP A 329 7.35 1.95 -8.26
CA ASP A 329 6.77 2.62 -7.08
C ASP A 329 6.01 1.65 -6.15
N CYS A 330 5.49 0.53 -6.67
CA CYS A 330 4.85 -0.52 -5.86
C CYS A 330 5.78 -1.08 -4.77
N GLU A 331 7.05 -1.31 -5.12
CA GLU A 331 8.06 -1.76 -4.14
C GLU A 331 8.27 -0.75 -3.00
N ASN A 332 8.22 0.55 -3.31
CA ASN A 332 8.33 1.60 -2.30
C ASN A 332 7.09 1.61 -1.38
N ARG A 333 5.91 1.29 -1.91
CA ARG A 333 4.67 1.15 -1.10
C ARG A 333 4.77 -0.03 -0.16
N ILE A 334 5.25 -1.18 -0.64
CA ILE A 334 5.46 -2.35 0.20
C ILE A 334 6.48 -2.07 1.31
N LYS A 335 7.55 -1.33 0.99
CA LYS A 335 8.52 -0.90 2.00
C LYS A 335 7.87 0.02 3.05
N GLU A 336 7.12 1.02 2.64
CA GLU A 336 6.40 1.92 3.55
C GLU A 336 5.42 1.14 4.44
N LEU A 337 4.64 0.22 3.88
CA LEU A 337 3.73 -0.65 4.63
C LEU A 337 4.45 -1.45 5.71
N LYS A 338 5.59 -2.05 5.38
CA LYS A 338 6.36 -2.85 6.33
C LYS A 338 7.02 -2.01 7.41
N TYR A 339 7.70 -0.93 7.03
CA TYR A 339 8.53 -0.16 7.95
C TYR A 339 7.77 0.92 8.71
N ASP A 340 6.86 1.62 8.03
CA ASP A 340 6.18 2.76 8.63
C ASP A 340 4.83 2.37 9.26
N PHE A 341 4.15 1.35 8.71
CA PHE A 341 2.86 0.88 9.19
C PHE A 341 2.93 -0.45 9.94
N GLY A 342 4.10 -1.10 9.97
CA GLY A 342 4.29 -2.36 10.69
C GLY A 342 3.50 -3.55 10.11
N ALA A 343 3.16 -3.54 8.81
CA ALA A 343 2.32 -4.56 8.19
C ALA A 343 2.87 -6.00 8.30
N ASP A 344 4.19 -6.15 8.37
CA ASP A 344 4.85 -7.45 8.55
C ASP A 344 5.05 -7.84 10.03
N SER A 345 4.86 -6.89 10.96
CA SER A 345 5.15 -7.06 12.38
C SER A 345 3.89 -7.37 13.19
N PHE A 346 2.74 -6.81 12.81
CA PHE A 346 1.47 -7.17 13.42
C PHE A 346 1.04 -8.57 12.96
N CYS A 347 1.20 -9.57 13.82
CA CYS A 347 0.78 -10.93 13.54
C CYS A 347 0.25 -11.60 14.80
N MET A 348 -0.63 -12.56 14.60
CA MET A 348 -1.26 -13.35 15.65
C MET A 348 -1.03 -14.84 15.37
N ARG A 349 -1.39 -15.71 16.32
CA ARG A 349 -1.28 -17.17 16.11
C ARG A 349 -2.28 -17.62 15.05
N GLU A 350 -3.51 -17.13 15.12
CA GLU A 350 -4.61 -17.48 14.23
C GLU A 350 -4.45 -16.79 12.88
N PHE A 351 -4.67 -17.52 11.78
CA PHE A 351 -4.50 -17.03 10.41
C PHE A 351 -5.44 -15.88 10.10
N TRP A 352 -6.74 -16.06 10.34
CA TRP A 352 -7.77 -15.06 10.04
C TRP A 352 -7.67 -13.81 10.92
N ALA A 353 -7.19 -13.96 12.15
CA ALA A 353 -6.90 -12.82 13.00
C ALA A 353 -5.70 -11.99 12.48
N THR A 354 -4.69 -12.66 11.94
CA THR A 354 -3.53 -11.98 11.31
C THR A 354 -3.97 -11.24 10.05
N GLU A 355 -4.83 -11.86 9.24
CA GLU A 355 -5.39 -11.23 8.03
C GLU A 355 -6.27 -10.01 8.37
N ALA A 356 -7.15 -10.13 9.37
CA ALA A 356 -7.97 -9.02 9.85
C ALA A 356 -7.12 -7.83 10.29
N CYS A 357 -6.08 -8.09 11.09
CA CYS A 357 -5.15 -7.06 11.52
C CYS A 357 -4.43 -6.41 10.32
N MET A 358 -3.96 -7.22 9.38
CA MET A 358 -3.29 -6.76 8.16
C MET A 358 -4.24 -5.87 7.34
N ASN A 359 -5.49 -6.24 7.15
CA ASN A 359 -6.49 -5.45 6.43
C ASN A 359 -6.79 -4.11 7.10
N MET A 360 -6.76 -4.05 8.45
CA MET A 360 -6.90 -2.77 9.17
C MET A 360 -5.65 -1.89 9.00
N VAL A 361 -4.45 -2.48 8.90
CA VAL A 361 -3.24 -1.74 8.53
C VAL A 361 -3.35 -1.19 7.11
N MET A 362 -3.88 -1.99 6.14
CA MET A 362 -4.13 -1.52 4.75
C MET A 362 -5.13 -0.36 4.73
N THR A 363 -6.19 -0.43 5.55
CA THR A 363 -7.16 0.66 5.69
C THR A 363 -6.50 1.92 6.28
N ALA A 364 -5.67 1.78 7.31
CA ALA A 364 -4.91 2.90 7.87
C ALA A 364 -3.96 3.53 6.85
N TYR A 365 -3.32 2.71 6.00
CA TYR A 365 -2.48 3.16 4.89
C TYR A 365 -3.29 3.93 3.84
N ASN A 366 -4.44 3.41 3.45
CA ASN A 366 -5.32 4.05 2.47
C ASN A 366 -5.86 5.40 2.95
N LEU A 367 -6.28 5.49 4.22
CA LEU A 367 -6.70 6.75 4.84
C LEU A 367 -5.54 7.76 4.88
N MET A 368 -4.30 7.31 5.11
CA MET A 368 -3.13 8.17 5.04
C MET A 368 -2.84 8.63 3.60
N SER A 369 -3.02 7.76 2.60
CA SER A 369 -2.91 8.14 1.19
C SER A 369 -3.97 9.17 0.81
N LEU A 370 -5.21 9.01 1.30
CA LEU A 370 -6.27 9.99 1.12
C LEU A 370 -5.93 11.34 1.79
N PHE A 371 -5.39 11.30 3.02
CA PHE A 371 -4.94 12.51 3.71
C PHE A 371 -3.89 13.28 2.91
N ARG A 372 -2.92 12.59 2.34
CA ARG A 372 -1.90 13.20 1.47
C ARG A 372 -2.53 13.89 0.27
N GLN A 373 -3.46 13.23 -0.38
CA GLN A 373 -4.11 13.73 -1.59
C GLN A 373 -5.11 14.87 -1.32
N ALA A 374 -5.88 14.77 -0.25
CA ALA A 374 -6.94 15.73 0.06
C ALA A 374 -6.42 16.93 0.86
N ALA A 375 -5.64 16.68 1.92
CA ALA A 375 -5.24 17.74 2.86
C ALA A 375 -3.88 18.39 2.54
N LEU A 376 -2.93 17.65 1.94
CA LEU A 376 -1.62 18.21 1.62
C LEU A 376 -1.56 18.90 0.24
N ARG A 377 -2.65 18.91 -0.53
CA ARG A 377 -2.74 19.69 -1.78
C ARG A 377 -2.62 21.19 -1.48
N ASN A 378 -1.84 21.88 -2.31
CA ASN A 378 -1.69 23.31 -2.22
C ASN A 378 -3.07 24.00 -2.40
N THR A 379 -3.36 25.03 -1.62
CA THR A 379 -4.59 25.84 -1.69
C THR A 379 -4.83 26.49 -3.06
N ALA A 380 -3.79 26.66 -3.87
CA ALA A 380 -3.85 27.22 -5.22
C ALA A 380 -4.21 26.17 -6.31
N GLY A 381 -4.63 24.96 -5.96
CA GLY A 381 -4.96 23.91 -6.93
C GLY A 381 -3.74 23.22 -7.57
N LYS A 382 -2.54 23.71 -7.34
CA LYS A 382 -1.31 23.06 -7.78
C LYS A 382 -0.91 21.99 -6.79
N VAL A 383 -0.80 20.76 -7.27
CA VAL A 383 -0.27 19.64 -6.48
C VAL A 383 1.21 19.86 -6.24
N ASN A 384 1.64 19.86 -4.98
CA ASN A 384 3.07 19.75 -4.67
C ASN A 384 3.45 18.26 -4.62
N PRO A 385 4.10 17.71 -5.66
CA PRO A 385 4.39 16.28 -5.72
C PRO A 385 5.24 15.78 -4.55
N LYS A 386 6.11 16.63 -4.02
CA LYS A 386 6.98 16.29 -2.88
C LYS A 386 6.19 16.06 -1.59
N GLN A 387 5.15 16.85 -1.33
CA GLN A 387 4.33 16.69 -0.12
C GLN A 387 3.44 15.45 -0.19
N ILE A 388 2.86 15.17 -1.36
CA ILE A 388 2.05 13.98 -1.58
C ILE A 388 2.90 12.70 -1.47
N GLN A 389 4.18 12.78 -1.75
CA GLN A 389 5.11 11.65 -1.68
C GLN A 389 5.69 11.39 -0.28
N HIS A 390 5.43 12.24 0.71
CA HIS A 390 5.92 12.01 2.07
C HIS A 390 5.41 10.67 2.62
N THR A 391 6.34 9.83 3.10
CA THR A 391 5.98 8.60 3.83
C THR A 391 5.35 8.94 5.18
N LEU A 392 4.70 7.97 5.81
CA LEU A 392 4.14 8.18 7.15
C LEU A 392 5.22 8.60 8.16
N ASN A 393 6.41 8.02 8.08
CA ASN A 393 7.51 8.41 8.96
C ASN A 393 7.86 9.90 8.78
N THR A 394 7.93 10.38 7.55
CA THR A 394 8.16 11.81 7.27
C THR A 394 7.00 12.69 7.79
N LEU A 395 5.76 12.24 7.66
CA LEU A 395 4.58 12.97 8.16
C LEU A 395 4.52 12.99 9.69
N ARG A 396 4.91 11.89 10.34
CA ARG A 396 5.07 11.89 11.81
C ARG A 396 6.00 13.01 12.24
N TYR A 397 7.15 13.09 11.63
CA TYR A 397 8.17 14.08 11.96
C TYR A 397 7.70 15.52 11.69
N LYS A 398 7.07 15.75 10.54
CA LYS A 398 6.69 17.09 10.09
C LYS A 398 5.39 17.60 10.70
N LEU A 399 4.37 16.74 10.84
CA LEU A 399 3.01 17.13 11.19
C LEU A 399 2.48 16.52 12.47
N PHE A 400 2.68 15.21 12.68
CA PHE A 400 1.93 14.49 13.70
C PHE A 400 2.57 14.52 15.07
N ALA A 401 3.90 14.38 15.14
CA ALA A 401 4.65 14.46 16.39
C ALA A 401 4.88 15.92 16.78
N LYS A 402 3.83 16.57 17.26
CA LYS A 402 3.83 17.93 17.78
C LYS A 402 3.29 17.91 19.20
N ALA A 403 4.07 18.41 20.16
CA ALA A 403 3.64 18.53 21.52
C ALA A 403 2.38 19.42 21.58
N ALA A 404 1.37 18.96 22.29
CA ALA A 404 0.13 19.71 22.41
C ALA A 404 -0.60 19.41 23.72
N TYR A 405 -1.45 20.33 24.13
CA TYR A 405 -2.36 20.17 25.26
C TYR A 405 -3.71 20.82 24.97
N ILE A 406 -4.76 20.36 25.65
CA ILE A 406 -6.09 20.93 25.56
C ILE A 406 -6.29 21.93 26.68
N SER A 407 -6.81 23.14 26.36
CA SER A 407 -7.31 24.10 27.33
C SER A 407 -8.75 24.43 27.05
N LYS A 408 -9.48 24.86 28.09
CA LYS A 408 -10.88 25.25 28.01
C LYS A 408 -11.00 26.72 28.34
N ALA A 409 -11.72 27.47 27.50
CA ALA A 409 -12.10 28.84 27.80
C ALA A 409 -13.60 28.99 27.48
N GLY A 410 -14.39 29.17 28.52
CA GLY A 410 -15.84 29.12 28.45
C GLY A 410 -16.33 27.76 27.92
N ARG A 411 -17.13 27.75 26.86
CA ARG A 411 -17.64 26.53 26.20
C ARG A 411 -16.74 26.00 25.08
N LYS A 412 -15.58 26.59 24.85
CA LYS A 412 -14.70 26.23 23.74
C LYS A 412 -13.47 25.45 24.24
N ASN A 413 -13.15 24.37 23.55
CA ASN A 413 -11.91 23.64 23.71
C ASN A 413 -10.88 24.15 22.71
N TYR A 414 -9.66 24.38 23.15
CA TYR A 414 -8.52 24.81 22.35
C TYR A 414 -7.44 23.74 22.38
N LEU A 415 -6.99 23.29 21.21
CA LEU A 415 -5.80 22.49 21.08
C LEU A 415 -4.60 23.41 20.90
N ASN A 416 -3.75 23.49 21.91
CA ASN A 416 -2.54 24.32 21.89
C ASN A 416 -1.37 23.48 21.40
N LEU A 417 -0.85 23.79 20.21
CA LEU A 417 0.28 23.09 19.58
C LEU A 417 1.57 23.87 19.78
N VAL A 418 2.63 23.18 20.19
CA VAL A 418 3.99 23.71 20.22
C VAL A 418 4.62 23.54 18.84
N MET A 419 4.84 24.65 18.13
CA MET A 419 5.33 24.64 16.77
C MET A 419 6.12 25.90 16.44
N ASP A 420 7.18 25.73 15.63
CA ASP A 420 7.95 26.85 15.05
C ASP A 420 7.01 27.78 14.26
N VAL A 421 7.19 29.09 14.44
CA VAL A 421 6.35 30.12 13.81
C VAL A 421 6.31 29.96 12.29
N ARG A 422 7.43 29.58 11.66
CA ARG A 422 7.54 29.38 10.21
C ARG A 422 6.69 28.22 9.69
N GLN A 423 6.28 27.28 10.54
CA GLN A 423 5.46 26.12 10.16
C GLN A 423 3.96 26.34 10.39
N ARG A 424 3.57 27.36 11.15
CA ARG A 424 2.17 27.58 11.59
C ARG A 424 1.22 27.77 10.41
N SER A 425 1.54 28.69 9.49
CA SER A 425 0.69 28.96 8.33
C SER A 425 0.47 27.73 7.44
N TRP A 426 1.50 26.91 7.26
CA TRP A 426 1.36 25.65 6.55
C TRP A 426 0.47 24.67 7.31
N PHE A 427 0.65 24.52 8.62
CA PHE A 427 -0.19 23.65 9.45
C PHE A 427 -1.65 24.11 9.45
N GLU A 428 -1.91 25.41 9.56
CA GLU A 428 -3.24 26.00 9.48
C GLU A 428 -3.90 25.71 8.12
N GLY A 429 -3.18 25.85 7.03
CA GLY A 429 -3.66 25.48 5.71
C GLY A 429 -4.04 23.99 5.59
N VAL A 430 -3.23 23.09 6.19
CA VAL A 430 -3.57 21.66 6.25
C VAL A 430 -4.78 21.43 7.17
N TRP A 431 -4.83 22.11 8.32
CA TRP A 431 -5.94 22.05 9.27
C TRP A 431 -7.28 22.41 8.63
N ASP A 432 -7.33 23.47 7.87
CA ASP A 432 -8.55 23.89 7.18
C ASP A 432 -8.94 22.89 6.10
N LYS A 433 -7.97 22.42 5.32
CA LYS A 433 -8.20 21.43 4.27
C LYS A 433 -8.78 20.12 4.79
N THR A 434 -8.46 19.69 6.00
CA THR A 434 -9.03 18.45 6.56
C THR A 434 -10.55 18.45 6.73
N LYS A 435 -11.20 19.61 6.68
CA LYS A 435 -12.67 19.74 6.74
C LYS A 435 -13.30 20.33 5.47
N THR A 436 -12.50 20.88 4.58
CA THR A 436 -13.00 21.66 3.43
C THR A 436 -12.68 21.03 2.08
N PHE A 437 -12.04 19.88 2.04
CA PHE A 437 -11.83 19.20 0.75
C PHE A 437 -13.15 18.64 0.22
N ASP A 438 -13.30 18.73 -1.11
CA ASP A 438 -14.50 18.25 -1.79
C ASP A 438 -14.60 16.72 -1.76
N LYS A 439 -15.83 16.23 -1.67
CA LYS A 439 -16.15 14.80 -1.80
C LYS A 439 -17.09 14.58 -2.99
N PRO A 440 -16.82 13.61 -3.85
CA PRO A 440 -15.65 12.72 -3.88
C PRO A 440 -14.36 13.45 -4.26
N VAL A 441 -13.23 13.00 -3.64
CA VAL A 441 -11.91 13.58 -3.91
C VAL A 441 -11.48 13.22 -5.33
N THR A 442 -11.18 14.26 -6.13
CA THR A 442 -10.61 14.07 -7.47
C THR A 442 -9.09 13.91 -7.36
N PHE A 443 -8.59 12.83 -7.92
CA PHE A 443 -7.15 12.60 -7.99
C PHE A 443 -6.56 13.21 -9.26
N SER A 444 -5.40 13.84 -9.10
CA SER A 444 -4.51 14.10 -10.24
C SER A 444 -3.47 12.99 -10.26
N PRO A 445 -3.12 12.42 -11.42
CA PRO A 445 -2.06 11.43 -11.51
C PRO A 445 -0.80 11.94 -10.81
N ILE A 446 -0.19 11.10 -9.98
CA ILE A 446 1.07 11.46 -9.29
C ILE A 446 2.21 11.43 -10.30
N PHE A 447 2.05 10.61 -11.31
CA PHE A 447 2.91 10.53 -12.48
C PHE A 447 2.03 10.83 -13.70
N ALA A 448 2.11 12.04 -14.24
CA ALA A 448 1.72 12.24 -15.62
C ALA A 448 2.70 11.45 -16.51
N PRO A 449 2.21 10.81 -17.58
CA PRO A 449 3.06 10.05 -18.50
C PRO A 449 4.16 10.91 -19.12
#